data_39f021e1ad52410349e24c5bb0788c9c
#
_entry.id   39f021e1ad52410349e24c5bb0788c9c
#
_cell.length_a   1.000
_cell.length_b   1.000
_cell.length_c   1.000
_cell.angle_alpha   90.00
_cell.angle_beta   90.00
_cell.angle_gamma   90.00
#
_symmetry.space_group_name_H-M   'P 1'
#
loop_
_entity.id
_entity.type
_entity.pdbx_description
1 polymer ?
#
loop_
_entity_poly.entity_id
_entity_poly.type
_entity_poly.pdbx_seq_one_letter_code
_entity_poly.pdbx_strand_id
1 'polypeptide(L)'
;YKIYVKMRIYMKKKNNNILDKGHDTITREPFPNSRKVYLQGSIHPSVNVGMREIQISESDNFFSSNPKNSNAFFTTYDTSGPYTDTEIDIDITKGLPKIREKWIMERGDVEVASNFSSVFTNSERAKKDLIPLKFLNRKPLVAKNGSNVTQMHYARKGMITPEMEYIAIRENQNIENFIEKENLLNSHEGVEFNTDLPKNLITPEFVRSEVASGRAIIPSNINHPEAEPMIIGSNFLVKVNSNIGNSAVTSSIGEEVEKAVWSCRWGGDTLMDLSTGANIHQTREWIIRNTPVPVGTVPIY
;
A
#
# COMPACT_ATOMS: atom_id res chain seq x y z
N TYR A 1 -16.81 -34.46 -16.96
CA TYR A 1 -15.81 -33.88 -17.90
C TYR A 1 -16.43 -32.72 -18.70
N LYS A 2 -17.61 -32.87 -19.30
CA LYS A 2 -18.29 -31.78 -20.06
C LYS A 2 -18.68 -30.58 -19.21
N ILE A 3 -19.03 -30.75 -17.94
CA ILE A 3 -19.35 -29.65 -17.00
C ILE A 3 -18.08 -28.88 -16.65
N TYR A 4 -16.96 -29.57 -16.41
CA TYR A 4 -15.67 -28.96 -16.11
C TYR A 4 -15.11 -28.12 -17.28
N VAL A 5 -15.28 -28.61 -18.50
CA VAL A 5 -14.88 -27.89 -19.72
C VAL A 5 -15.76 -26.66 -19.95
N LYS A 6 -17.09 -26.76 -19.71
CA LYS A 6 -18.02 -25.62 -19.81
C LYS A 6 -17.74 -24.54 -18.76
N MET A 7 -17.43 -24.96 -17.54
CA MET A 7 -17.06 -24.05 -16.44
C MET A 7 -15.73 -23.33 -16.72
N ARG A 8 -14.74 -24.05 -17.27
CA ARG A 8 -13.45 -23.47 -17.68
C ARG A 8 -13.59 -22.48 -18.84
N ILE A 9 -14.47 -22.75 -19.80
CA ILE A 9 -14.79 -21.81 -20.91
C ILE A 9 -15.55 -20.59 -20.38
N TYR A 10 -16.47 -20.77 -19.44
CA TYR A 10 -17.22 -19.67 -18.82
C TYR A 10 -16.29 -18.76 -18.00
N MET A 11 -15.39 -19.31 -17.20
CA MET A 11 -14.38 -18.56 -16.45
C MET A 11 -13.39 -17.85 -17.39
N LYS A 12 -12.97 -18.50 -18.49
CA LYS A 12 -12.09 -17.87 -19.49
C LYS A 12 -12.77 -16.69 -20.20
N LYS A 13 -14.09 -16.80 -20.52
CA LYS A 13 -14.88 -15.69 -21.07
C LYS A 13 -15.10 -14.56 -20.07
N LYS A 14 -15.37 -14.89 -18.79
CA LYS A 14 -15.56 -13.91 -17.72
C LYS A 14 -14.26 -13.15 -17.45
N ASN A 15 -13.11 -13.84 -17.40
CA ASN A 15 -11.81 -13.22 -17.24
C ASN A 15 -11.45 -12.25 -18.39
N ASN A 16 -11.71 -12.64 -19.64
CA ASN A 16 -11.45 -11.77 -20.77
C ASN A 16 -12.34 -10.51 -20.73
N ASN A 17 -13.64 -10.66 -20.42
CA ASN A 17 -14.55 -9.53 -20.32
C ASN A 17 -14.21 -8.56 -19.17
N ILE A 18 -13.70 -9.06 -18.06
CA ILE A 18 -13.30 -8.21 -16.91
C ILE A 18 -12.00 -7.47 -17.22
N LEU A 19 -11.05 -8.10 -17.89
CA LEU A 19 -9.79 -7.45 -18.28
C LEU A 19 -10.00 -6.43 -19.41
N ASP A 20 -10.93 -6.69 -20.33
CA ASP A 20 -11.31 -5.74 -21.37
C ASP A 20 -12.14 -4.55 -20.83
N LYS A 21 -12.86 -4.76 -19.71
CA LYS A 21 -13.69 -3.76 -19.03
C LYS A 21 -13.08 -3.24 -17.73
N GLY A 22 -11.87 -3.63 -17.38
CA GLY A 22 -11.24 -3.34 -16.11
C GLY A 22 -11.12 -1.85 -15.76
N HIS A 23 -11.28 -0.98 -16.77
CA HIS A 23 -11.42 0.45 -16.56
C HIS A 23 -12.79 0.87 -16.02
N ASP A 24 -13.85 0.14 -16.32
CA ASP A 24 -15.23 0.58 -16.06
C ASP A 24 -15.73 0.17 -14.66
N THR A 25 -15.09 -0.81 -14.00
CA THR A 25 -15.51 -1.34 -12.70
C THR A 25 -14.76 -0.75 -11.52
N ILE A 26 -13.55 -0.23 -11.74
CA ILE A 26 -12.73 0.37 -10.70
C ILE A 26 -13.02 1.86 -10.63
N THR A 27 -13.76 2.27 -9.59
CA THR A 27 -14.04 3.69 -9.39
C THR A 27 -12.77 4.46 -9.05
N ARG A 28 -12.61 5.59 -9.71
CA ARG A 28 -11.54 6.57 -9.48
C ARG A 28 -12.06 7.83 -8.79
N GLU A 29 -13.35 7.86 -8.50
CA GLU A 29 -13.97 9.00 -7.88
C GLU A 29 -13.35 9.26 -6.51
N PRO A 30 -12.95 10.48 -6.20
CA PRO A 30 -12.56 10.87 -4.86
C PRO A 30 -13.73 10.64 -3.89
N PHE A 31 -13.42 10.46 -2.62
CA PHE A 31 -14.48 10.38 -1.63
C PHE A 31 -15.20 11.74 -1.50
N PRO A 32 -16.53 11.72 -1.26
CA PRO A 32 -17.28 12.94 -1.08
C PRO A 32 -16.65 13.86 -0.02
N ASN A 33 -16.71 15.16 -0.24
CA ASN A 33 -16.18 16.18 0.65
C ASN A 33 -14.71 16.00 1.04
N SER A 34 -13.93 15.40 0.16
CA SER A 34 -12.49 15.24 0.38
C SER A 34 -11.69 15.51 -0.88
N ARG A 35 -10.43 15.87 -0.69
CA ARG A 35 -9.47 16.01 -1.78
C ARG A 35 -8.14 15.34 -1.42
N LYS A 36 -7.44 14.89 -2.43
CA LYS A 36 -6.07 14.39 -2.25
C LYS A 36 -5.09 15.56 -2.23
N VAL A 37 -4.17 15.52 -1.28
CA VAL A 37 -3.06 16.46 -1.15
C VAL A 37 -1.78 15.68 -0.92
N TYR A 38 -0.63 16.30 -1.21
CA TYR A 38 0.67 15.66 -1.03
C TYR A 38 1.54 16.47 -0.08
N LEU A 39 2.13 15.78 0.90
CA LEU A 39 3.15 16.34 1.79
C LEU A 39 4.53 15.92 1.29
N GLN A 40 5.40 16.91 1.06
CA GLN A 40 6.74 16.69 0.55
C GLN A 40 7.73 16.40 1.69
N GLY A 41 8.69 15.50 1.44
CA GLY A 41 9.80 15.24 2.34
C GLY A 41 10.77 16.42 2.41
N SER A 42 11.34 16.63 3.60
CA SER A 42 12.33 17.67 3.87
C SER A 42 13.78 17.19 3.65
N ILE A 43 14.03 15.91 3.89
CA ILE A 43 15.35 15.27 3.70
C ILE A 43 15.48 14.78 2.25
N HIS A 44 14.43 14.15 1.74
CA HIS A 44 14.37 13.62 0.39
C HIS A 44 13.26 14.32 -0.40
N PRO A 45 13.55 15.32 -1.22
CA PRO A 45 12.54 16.09 -1.97
C PRO A 45 11.70 15.25 -2.96
N SER A 46 12.16 14.04 -3.29
CA SER A 46 11.41 13.08 -4.13
C SER A 46 10.32 12.32 -3.36
N VAL A 47 10.26 12.45 -2.04
CA VAL A 47 9.21 11.87 -1.20
C VAL A 47 7.99 12.77 -1.27
N ASN A 48 6.86 12.20 -1.68
CA ASN A 48 5.55 12.85 -1.69
C ASN A 48 4.54 11.88 -1.06
N VAL A 49 4.00 12.24 0.09
CA VAL A 49 3.08 11.39 0.86
C VAL A 49 1.65 11.81 0.59
N GLY A 50 0.85 10.92 0.02
CA GLY A 50 -0.55 11.17 -0.31
C GLY A 50 -1.42 11.20 0.94
N MET A 51 -2.04 12.35 1.19
CA MET A 51 -3.00 12.58 2.26
C MET A 51 -4.38 12.85 1.69
N ARG A 52 -5.38 12.68 2.51
CA ARG A 52 -6.75 13.09 2.24
C ARG A 52 -7.15 14.20 3.20
N GLU A 53 -7.49 15.36 2.67
CA GLU A 53 -8.18 16.39 3.42
C GLU A 53 -9.68 16.19 3.31
N ILE A 54 -10.34 16.01 4.44
CA ILE A 54 -11.78 15.81 4.55
C ILE A 54 -12.39 17.08 5.11
N GLN A 55 -13.34 17.66 4.38
CA GLN A 55 -14.08 18.81 4.86
C GLN A 55 -15.06 18.36 5.95
N ILE A 56 -14.92 18.93 7.13
CA ILE A 56 -15.82 18.68 8.24
C ILE A 56 -17.03 19.62 8.09
N SER A 57 -18.25 19.07 8.20
CA SER A 57 -19.46 19.88 8.24
C SER A 57 -19.43 20.79 9.45
N GLU A 58 -19.94 22.02 9.29
CA GLU A 58 -20.19 22.91 10.42
C GLU A 58 -21.12 22.20 11.40
N SER A 59 -20.57 21.71 12.52
CA SER A 59 -21.38 21.31 13.63
C SER A 59 -21.69 22.56 14.43
N ASP A 60 -22.97 22.83 14.75
CA ASP A 60 -23.36 23.82 15.72
C ASP A 60 -22.54 23.56 17.00
N ASN A 61 -21.69 24.52 17.32
CA ASN A 61 -20.60 24.40 18.28
C ASN A 61 -21.10 24.11 19.70
N PHE A 62 -21.24 22.82 20.04
CA PHE A 62 -21.40 22.44 21.44
C PHE A 62 -20.05 22.44 22.22
N PHE A 63 -18.93 22.53 21.54
CA PHE A 63 -17.58 22.39 22.14
C PHE A 63 -16.53 23.41 21.68
N SER A 64 -16.89 24.43 20.92
CA SER A 64 -15.93 25.46 20.49
C SER A 64 -16.32 26.84 21.02
N SER A 65 -15.43 27.43 21.79
CA SER A 65 -15.54 28.83 22.25
C SER A 65 -15.28 29.86 21.14
N ASN A 66 -15.08 29.43 19.87
CA ASN A 66 -14.77 30.32 18.75
C ASN A 66 -15.55 29.95 17.47
N PRO A 67 -16.69 30.63 17.17
CA PRO A 67 -17.60 30.24 16.08
C PRO A 67 -17.16 30.63 14.67
N LYS A 68 -15.88 30.92 14.41
CA LYS A 68 -15.42 31.50 13.14
C LYS A 68 -14.53 30.61 12.25
N ASN A 69 -14.31 29.36 12.57
CA ASN A 69 -13.58 28.45 11.66
C ASN A 69 -14.56 27.63 10.80
N SER A 70 -15.16 28.30 9.81
CA SER A 70 -16.10 27.69 8.85
C SER A 70 -15.47 26.78 7.79
N ASN A 71 -14.16 26.50 7.86
CA ASN A 71 -13.44 25.66 6.89
C ASN A 71 -12.45 24.72 7.60
N ALA A 72 -12.92 23.97 8.60
CA ALA A 72 -12.07 22.98 9.24
C ALA A 72 -11.92 21.75 8.33
N PHE A 73 -10.69 21.40 7.98
CA PHE A 73 -10.33 20.16 7.31
C PHE A 73 -9.71 19.20 8.32
N PHE A 74 -10.03 17.91 8.17
CA PHE A 74 -9.34 16.85 8.85
C PHE A 74 -8.44 16.13 7.84
N THR A 75 -7.13 16.12 8.10
CA THR A 75 -6.15 15.48 7.23
C THR A 75 -5.84 14.09 7.75
N THR A 76 -5.90 13.08 6.89
CA THR A 76 -5.54 11.70 7.21
C THR A 76 -4.74 11.08 6.08
N TYR A 77 -3.95 10.05 6.38
CA TYR A 77 -3.24 9.29 5.36
C TYR A 77 -4.24 8.59 4.43
N ASP A 78 -3.97 8.64 3.13
CA ASP A 78 -4.82 8.01 2.12
C ASP A 78 -4.24 6.69 1.62
N THR A 79 -4.69 5.57 2.21
CA THR A 79 -4.28 4.22 1.84
C THR A 79 -4.65 3.81 0.42
N SER A 80 -5.53 4.57 -0.24
CA SER A 80 -5.94 4.28 -1.63
C SER A 80 -4.81 4.50 -2.67
N GLY A 81 -3.70 5.12 -2.27
CA GLY A 81 -2.66 5.47 -3.22
C GLY A 81 -3.20 6.31 -4.39
N PRO A 82 -2.89 5.98 -5.64
CA PRO A 82 -3.33 6.78 -6.79
C PRO A 82 -4.82 6.62 -7.15
N TYR A 83 -5.56 5.68 -6.55
CA TYR A 83 -6.96 5.42 -6.91
C TYR A 83 -7.95 6.54 -6.54
N THR A 84 -7.54 7.51 -5.76
CA THR A 84 -8.32 8.71 -5.43
C THR A 84 -7.71 9.99 -5.98
N ASP A 85 -6.71 9.86 -6.83
CA ASP A 85 -6.04 10.98 -7.49
C ASP A 85 -6.57 11.13 -8.93
N THR A 86 -7.27 12.23 -9.19
CA THR A 86 -7.86 12.50 -10.50
C THR A 86 -6.82 12.87 -11.57
N GLU A 87 -5.61 13.27 -11.18
CA GLU A 87 -4.54 13.66 -12.09
C GLU A 87 -3.74 12.44 -12.61
N ILE A 88 -3.90 11.26 -11.97
CA ILE A 88 -3.19 10.04 -12.35
C ILE A 88 -4.08 9.14 -13.18
N ASP A 89 -3.68 8.86 -14.42
CA ASP A 89 -4.34 7.85 -15.25
C ASP A 89 -3.87 6.45 -14.85
N ILE A 90 -4.83 5.58 -14.49
CA ILE A 90 -4.57 4.22 -14.05
C ILE A 90 -5.01 3.22 -15.11
N ASP A 91 -4.06 2.44 -15.60
CA ASP A 91 -4.29 1.29 -16.44
C ASP A 91 -3.86 0.02 -15.68
N ILE A 92 -4.83 -0.73 -15.17
CA ILE A 92 -4.55 -1.95 -14.38
C ILE A 92 -3.74 -2.99 -15.14
N THR A 93 -3.74 -2.94 -16.49
CA THR A 93 -2.92 -3.83 -17.33
C THR A 93 -1.45 -3.43 -17.36
N LYS A 94 -1.12 -2.22 -16.95
CA LYS A 94 0.25 -1.69 -16.83
C LYS A 94 0.73 -1.66 -15.38
N GLY A 95 -0.21 -1.68 -14.42
CA GLY A 95 0.06 -1.52 -13.00
C GLY A 95 0.19 -0.06 -12.57
N LEU A 96 0.30 0.13 -11.27
CA LEU A 96 0.43 1.45 -10.65
C LEU A 96 1.79 2.10 -10.95
N PRO A 97 1.90 3.44 -10.77
CA PRO A 97 3.18 4.13 -10.78
C PRO A 97 4.15 3.54 -9.77
N LYS A 98 5.40 3.37 -10.18
CA LYS A 98 6.46 2.77 -9.35
C LYS A 98 7.16 3.83 -8.52
N ILE A 99 6.52 4.33 -7.50
CA ILE A 99 6.99 5.47 -6.71
C ILE A 99 8.37 5.27 -6.07
N ARG A 100 8.74 4.02 -5.74
CA ARG A 100 10.01 3.69 -5.10
C ARG A 100 11.11 3.21 -6.06
N GLU A 101 10.83 3.05 -7.37
CA GLU A 101 11.83 2.53 -8.31
C GLU A 101 13.09 3.39 -8.35
N LYS A 102 12.93 4.72 -8.39
CA LYS A 102 14.04 5.67 -8.37
C LYS A 102 14.86 5.54 -7.08
N TRP A 103 14.22 5.52 -5.91
CA TRP A 103 14.89 5.38 -4.62
C TRP A 103 15.70 4.07 -4.51
N ILE A 104 15.13 2.97 -5.02
CA ILE A 104 15.78 1.65 -5.02
C ILE A 104 17.02 1.67 -5.93
N MET A 105 16.91 2.23 -7.12
CA MET A 105 18.02 2.26 -8.09
C MET A 105 19.15 3.21 -7.67
N GLU A 106 18.83 4.36 -7.09
CA GLU A 106 19.81 5.37 -6.64
C GLU A 106 20.71 4.87 -5.51
N ARG A 107 20.28 3.89 -4.71
CA ARG A 107 21.13 3.25 -3.69
C ARG A 107 22.29 2.47 -4.30
N GLY A 108 22.21 2.08 -5.56
CA GLY A 108 23.32 1.48 -6.31
C GLY A 108 23.68 0.04 -5.92
N ASP A 109 22.91 -0.58 -5.04
CA ASP A 109 23.15 -1.91 -4.44
C ASP A 109 22.29 -3.02 -5.02
N VAL A 110 21.47 -2.70 -6.04
CA VAL A 110 20.63 -3.65 -6.79
C VAL A 110 21.09 -3.76 -8.24
N GLU A 111 20.75 -4.89 -8.84
CA GLU A 111 20.90 -5.14 -10.28
C GLU A 111 19.69 -5.91 -10.83
N VAL A 112 19.47 -5.83 -12.12
CA VAL A 112 18.42 -6.63 -12.79
C VAL A 112 18.92 -8.05 -12.95
N ALA A 113 18.17 -9.04 -12.45
CA ALA A 113 18.53 -10.43 -12.57
C ALA A 113 18.70 -10.84 -14.05
N SER A 114 19.74 -11.61 -14.35
CA SER A 114 19.99 -12.13 -15.70
C SER A 114 18.90 -13.10 -16.14
N ASN A 115 18.41 -13.93 -15.21
CA ASN A 115 17.41 -14.95 -15.43
C ASN A 115 16.36 -14.97 -14.31
N PHE A 116 15.19 -15.57 -14.60
CA PHE A 116 14.22 -15.90 -13.56
C PHE A 116 14.71 -17.16 -12.84
N SER A 117 14.83 -17.10 -11.54
CA SER A 117 15.33 -18.22 -10.72
C SER A 117 14.31 -19.35 -10.55
N SER A 118 13.02 -19.08 -10.77
CA SER A 118 11.95 -20.03 -10.53
C SER A 118 11.68 -20.90 -11.76
N VAL A 119 11.83 -22.22 -11.59
CA VAL A 119 11.41 -23.25 -12.59
C VAL A 119 9.92 -23.07 -12.91
N PHE A 120 9.11 -22.75 -11.91
CA PHE A 120 7.68 -22.51 -12.07
C PHE A 120 7.41 -21.31 -12.99
N THR A 121 8.06 -20.16 -12.77
CA THR A 121 7.89 -18.97 -13.61
C THR A 121 8.27 -19.26 -15.06
N ASN A 122 9.33 -20.04 -15.29
CA ASN A 122 9.74 -20.44 -16.62
C ASN A 122 8.72 -21.39 -17.27
N SER A 123 8.13 -22.31 -16.50
CA SER A 123 7.09 -23.24 -17.01
C SER A 123 5.80 -22.52 -17.34
N GLU A 124 5.37 -21.55 -16.51
CA GLU A 124 4.17 -20.74 -16.76
C GLU A 124 4.30 -19.88 -18.02
N ARG A 125 5.51 -19.36 -18.31
CA ARG A 125 5.79 -18.60 -19.54
C ARG A 125 5.67 -19.43 -20.81
N ALA A 126 5.92 -20.73 -20.72
CA ALA A 126 5.76 -21.65 -21.83
C ALA A 126 4.29 -21.97 -22.15
N LYS A 127 3.37 -21.66 -21.25
CA LYS A 127 1.94 -21.89 -21.46
C LYS A 127 1.33 -20.78 -22.33
N LYS A 128 1.09 -21.09 -23.60
CA LYS A 128 0.51 -20.16 -24.59
C LYS A 128 -0.92 -19.69 -24.30
N ASP A 129 -1.60 -20.30 -23.35
CA ASP A 129 -3.02 -20.07 -23.04
C ASP A 129 -3.28 -19.05 -21.95
N LEU A 130 -2.23 -18.48 -21.35
CA LEU A 130 -2.36 -17.46 -20.33
C LEU A 130 -2.52 -16.08 -20.97
N ILE A 131 -3.34 -15.24 -20.33
CA ILE A 131 -3.48 -13.83 -20.71
C ILE A 131 -2.07 -13.22 -20.71
N PRO A 132 -1.66 -12.56 -21.82
CA PRO A 132 -0.31 -12.01 -21.92
C PRO A 132 -0.15 -10.89 -20.89
N LEU A 133 0.44 -11.24 -19.75
CA LEU A 133 0.81 -10.29 -18.72
C LEU A 133 2.06 -9.56 -19.18
N LYS A 134 1.92 -8.31 -19.53
CA LYS A 134 3.06 -7.42 -19.77
C LYS A 134 4.00 -7.39 -18.56
N PHE A 135 3.47 -7.64 -17.37
CA PHE A 135 4.21 -7.72 -16.10
C PHE A 135 5.10 -8.96 -15.97
N LEU A 136 4.71 -10.11 -16.53
CA LEU A 136 5.52 -11.35 -16.45
C LEU A 136 6.85 -11.25 -17.18
N ASN A 137 7.00 -10.27 -18.06
CA ASN A 137 8.27 -10.01 -18.74
C ASN A 137 9.24 -9.15 -17.92
N ARG A 138 8.81 -8.65 -16.75
CA ARG A 138 9.65 -7.89 -15.85
C ARG A 138 10.66 -8.82 -15.18
N LYS A 139 11.94 -8.57 -15.42
CA LYS A 139 13.02 -9.24 -14.67
C LYS A 139 13.05 -8.67 -13.24
N PRO A 140 13.17 -9.52 -12.21
CA PRO A 140 13.27 -9.06 -10.84
C PRO A 140 14.57 -8.31 -10.59
N LEU A 141 14.54 -7.40 -9.62
CA LEU A 141 15.74 -6.83 -9.02
C LEU A 141 16.30 -7.83 -8.00
N VAL A 142 17.61 -7.91 -7.93
CA VAL A 142 18.37 -8.67 -6.93
C VAL A 142 19.42 -7.79 -6.30
N ALA A 143 19.82 -8.10 -5.07
CA ALA A 143 20.96 -7.45 -4.47
C ALA A 143 22.24 -7.79 -5.25
N LYS A 144 23.11 -6.81 -5.48
CA LYS A 144 24.45 -7.05 -6.01
C LYS A 144 25.22 -7.97 -5.08
N ASN A 145 26.20 -8.70 -5.62
CA ASN A 145 27.02 -9.63 -4.82
C ASN A 145 27.65 -8.89 -3.62
N GLY A 146 27.48 -9.47 -2.43
CA GLY A 146 27.95 -8.88 -1.17
C GLY A 146 27.11 -7.72 -0.61
N SER A 147 26.02 -7.31 -1.30
CA SER A 147 25.08 -6.26 -0.83
C SER A 147 23.89 -6.82 -0.07
N ASN A 148 23.32 -6.01 0.81
CA ASN A 148 22.07 -6.29 1.51
C ASN A 148 21.13 -5.10 1.33
N VAL A 149 19.91 -5.37 0.87
CA VAL A 149 18.90 -4.37 0.46
C VAL A 149 17.74 -4.24 1.44
N THR A 150 17.92 -4.72 2.67
CA THR A 150 16.87 -4.63 3.68
C THR A 150 16.87 -3.27 4.38
N GLN A 151 15.70 -2.76 4.73
CA GLN A 151 15.58 -1.49 5.47
C GLN A 151 16.33 -1.54 6.81
N MET A 152 16.35 -2.70 7.49
CA MET A 152 17.13 -2.91 8.71
C MET A 152 18.64 -2.72 8.46
N HIS A 153 19.15 -3.18 7.33
CA HIS A 153 20.58 -3.01 6.99
C HIS A 153 20.94 -1.54 6.86
N TYR A 154 20.12 -0.76 6.14
CA TYR A 154 20.34 0.68 6.02
C TYR A 154 20.21 1.39 7.36
N ALA A 155 19.19 1.04 8.14
CA ALA A 155 18.97 1.60 9.47
C ALA A 155 20.17 1.37 10.41
N ARG A 156 20.74 0.17 10.42
CA ARG A 156 21.94 -0.17 11.22
C ARG A 156 23.21 0.53 10.73
N LYS A 157 23.26 0.91 9.47
CA LYS A 157 24.33 1.76 8.92
C LYS A 157 24.16 3.25 9.24
N GLY A 158 23.10 3.64 9.95
CA GLY A 158 22.80 5.04 10.24
C GLY A 158 22.18 5.80 9.06
N MET A 159 21.74 5.10 8.02
CA MET A 159 21.13 5.73 6.84
C MET A 159 19.64 5.93 7.04
N ILE A 160 19.17 7.16 6.88
CA ILE A 160 17.75 7.48 6.74
C ILE A 160 17.40 7.31 5.26
N THR A 161 16.53 6.32 4.96
CA THR A 161 16.07 6.09 3.59
C THR A 161 14.83 6.94 3.27
N PRO A 162 14.52 7.19 1.98
CA PRO A 162 13.27 7.84 1.60
C PRO A 162 12.03 7.16 2.18
N GLU A 163 12.07 5.81 2.30
CA GLU A 163 11.00 5.04 2.93
C GLU A 163 10.80 5.42 4.41
N MET A 164 11.88 5.68 5.16
CA MET A 164 11.80 6.07 6.58
C MET A 164 11.23 7.48 6.75
N GLU A 165 11.58 8.41 5.88
CA GLU A 165 11.01 9.75 5.87
C GLU A 165 9.53 9.73 5.47
N TYR A 166 9.17 8.97 4.43
CA TYR A 166 7.77 8.76 4.04
C TYR A 166 6.92 8.29 5.23
N ILE A 167 7.44 7.31 5.98
CA ILE A 167 6.77 6.74 7.16
C ILE A 167 6.61 7.80 8.26
N ALA A 168 7.64 8.59 8.54
CA ALA A 168 7.54 9.63 9.55
C ALA A 168 6.42 10.63 9.24
N ILE A 169 6.33 11.09 7.99
CA ILE A 169 5.25 11.98 7.54
C ILE A 169 3.89 11.28 7.66
N ARG A 170 3.80 10.03 7.23
CA ARG A 170 2.56 9.23 7.31
C ARG A 170 2.05 9.04 8.74
N GLU A 171 2.93 8.76 9.69
CA GLU A 171 2.55 8.48 11.07
C GLU A 171 2.19 9.75 11.85
N ASN A 172 2.74 10.91 11.49
CA ASN A 172 2.49 12.18 12.19
C ASN A 172 1.11 12.79 11.91
N GLN A 173 0.45 12.45 10.83
CA GLN A 173 -0.80 13.06 10.38
C GLN A 173 -1.89 13.13 11.47
N ASN A 174 -1.96 12.12 12.35
CA ASN A 174 -2.95 12.09 13.42
C ASN A 174 -2.42 12.70 14.72
N ILE A 175 -1.12 12.71 14.92
CA ILE A 175 -0.50 13.24 16.15
C ILE A 175 -0.68 14.75 16.24
N GLU A 176 -0.48 15.46 15.13
CA GLU A 176 -0.71 16.92 15.10
C GLU A 176 -2.16 17.28 15.45
N ASN A 177 -3.12 16.53 14.90
CA ASN A 177 -4.53 16.71 15.24
C ASN A 177 -4.88 16.38 16.71
N PHE A 178 -4.13 15.44 17.34
CA PHE A 178 -4.33 15.09 18.74
C PHE A 178 -3.66 16.08 19.69
N ILE A 179 -2.49 16.60 19.36
CA ILE A 179 -1.77 17.60 20.17
C ILE A 179 -2.62 18.88 20.28
N GLU A 180 -3.25 19.31 19.20
CA GLU A 180 -4.18 20.45 19.23
C GLU A 180 -5.46 20.19 20.07
N LYS A 181 -5.77 18.91 20.32
CA LYS A 181 -6.96 18.47 21.08
C LYS A 181 -6.65 17.96 22.49
N GLU A 182 -5.50 18.28 23.07
CA GLU A 182 -5.19 17.93 24.48
C GLU A 182 -6.30 18.34 25.45
N ASN A 183 -7.04 19.40 25.13
CA ASN A 183 -8.21 19.84 25.89
C ASN A 183 -9.39 18.85 25.88
N LEU A 184 -9.49 17.95 24.91
CA LEU A 184 -10.55 16.94 24.82
C LEU A 184 -10.25 15.69 25.66
N LEU A 185 -8.97 15.32 25.80
CA LEU A 185 -8.54 14.20 26.64
C LEU A 185 -8.62 14.54 28.13
N ASN A 186 -8.51 15.85 28.48
CA ASN A 186 -8.65 16.36 29.84
C ASN A 186 -10.10 16.60 30.24
N SER A 187 -11.08 16.36 29.37
CA SER A 187 -12.51 16.62 29.66
C SER A 187 -13.21 15.57 30.52
N HIS A 188 -12.53 14.46 30.82
CA HIS A 188 -13.04 13.40 31.69
C HIS A 188 -12.20 13.32 32.96
N GLU A 189 -12.59 14.06 34.02
CA GLU A 189 -11.98 13.93 35.33
C GLU A 189 -12.04 12.46 35.82
N GLY A 190 -10.90 11.89 36.15
CA GLY A 190 -10.81 10.58 36.78
C GLY A 190 -10.58 9.39 35.82
N VAL A 191 -10.45 9.63 34.52
CA VAL A 191 -10.00 8.59 33.57
C VAL A 191 -8.61 8.96 33.07
N GLU A 192 -7.57 8.37 33.68
CA GLU A 192 -6.26 8.34 33.04
C GLU A 192 -6.37 7.41 31.83
N PHE A 193 -6.66 7.97 30.67
CA PHE A 193 -6.29 7.30 29.43
C PHE A 193 -4.77 7.26 29.42
N ASN A 194 -4.21 6.11 29.73
CA ASN A 194 -2.78 5.85 29.58
C ASN A 194 -2.48 5.87 28.06
N THR A 195 -2.45 7.08 27.53
CA THR A 195 -2.09 7.33 26.15
C THR A 195 -0.57 7.27 26.07
N ASP A 196 -0.04 6.07 25.91
CA ASP A 196 1.31 5.86 25.38
C ASP A 196 1.41 6.34 23.91
N LEU A 197 0.54 7.28 23.53
CA LEU A 197 0.67 8.02 22.30
C LEU A 197 1.99 8.78 22.37
N PRO A 198 2.82 8.70 21.32
CA PRO A 198 4.08 9.43 21.30
C PRO A 198 3.77 10.91 21.56
N LYS A 199 4.21 11.41 22.72
CA LYS A 199 4.07 12.84 23.10
C LYS A 199 4.85 13.76 22.15
N ASN A 200 5.66 13.16 21.27
CA ASN A 200 6.50 13.84 20.31
C ASN A 200 6.22 13.36 18.90
N LEU A 201 6.41 14.23 17.93
CA LEU A 201 6.37 13.89 16.52
C LEU A 201 7.37 12.75 16.20
N ILE A 202 6.93 11.82 15.39
CA ILE A 202 7.77 10.74 14.86
C ILE A 202 8.72 11.35 13.82
N THR A 203 10.02 11.31 14.10
CA THR A 203 11.05 11.78 13.18
C THR A 203 11.58 10.65 12.30
N PRO A 204 12.14 10.93 11.11
CA PRO A 204 12.80 9.92 10.29
C PRO A 204 13.92 9.17 11.03
N GLU A 205 14.62 9.85 11.93
CA GLU A 205 15.65 9.25 12.79
C GLU A 205 15.03 8.31 13.83
N PHE A 206 13.87 8.64 14.40
CA PHE A 206 13.13 7.74 15.29
C PHE A 206 12.73 6.46 14.54
N VAL A 207 12.16 6.58 13.33
CA VAL A 207 11.84 5.42 12.47
C VAL A 207 13.09 4.57 12.23
N ARG A 208 14.22 5.20 11.87
CA ARG A 208 15.50 4.52 11.66
C ARG A 208 15.93 3.74 12.91
N SER A 209 15.88 4.37 14.08
CA SER A 209 16.33 3.77 15.34
C SER A 209 15.48 2.56 15.76
N GLU A 210 14.15 2.64 15.59
CA GLU A 210 13.23 1.54 15.86
C GLU A 210 13.47 0.34 14.94
N VAL A 211 13.72 0.59 13.65
CA VAL A 211 14.06 -0.47 12.68
C VAL A 211 15.44 -1.06 12.98
N ALA A 212 16.44 -0.23 13.28
CA ALA A 212 17.81 -0.68 13.59
C ALA A 212 17.86 -1.60 14.83
N SER A 213 17.04 -1.29 15.83
CA SER A 213 16.93 -2.08 17.07
C SER A 213 16.07 -3.34 16.92
N GLY A 214 15.35 -3.49 15.80
CA GLY A 214 14.46 -4.63 15.55
C GLY A 214 13.11 -4.54 16.27
N ARG A 215 12.73 -3.35 16.81
CA ARG A 215 11.41 -3.13 17.41
C ARG A 215 10.33 -2.81 16.39
N ALA A 216 10.72 -2.47 15.16
CA ALA A 216 9.80 -2.21 14.06
C ALA A 216 10.30 -2.81 12.74
N ILE A 217 9.38 -3.05 11.81
CA ILE A 217 9.66 -3.60 10.49
C ILE A 217 9.01 -2.73 9.40
N ILE A 218 9.75 -2.50 8.33
CA ILE A 218 9.26 -1.84 7.11
C ILE A 218 9.13 -2.91 6.00
N PRO A 219 7.93 -3.37 5.65
CA PRO A 219 7.70 -4.37 4.62
C PRO A 219 7.78 -3.74 3.22
N SER A 220 8.99 -3.41 2.78
CA SER A 220 9.26 -2.71 1.49
C SER A 220 10.08 -3.58 0.55
N ASN A 221 9.43 -4.52 -0.14
CA ASN A 221 10.08 -5.37 -1.14
C ASN A 221 10.56 -4.53 -2.33
N ILE A 222 11.83 -4.72 -2.74
CA ILE A 222 12.42 -4.05 -3.93
C ILE A 222 11.70 -4.43 -5.24
N ASN A 223 11.02 -5.56 -5.27
CA ASN A 223 10.24 -6.03 -6.41
C ASN A 223 8.76 -5.63 -6.37
N HIS A 224 8.38 -4.80 -5.40
CA HIS A 224 7.09 -4.15 -5.33
C HIS A 224 7.26 -2.62 -5.18
N PRO A 225 7.87 -1.94 -6.17
CA PRO A 225 8.15 -0.50 -6.09
C PRO A 225 6.89 0.38 -6.16
N GLU A 226 5.75 -0.18 -6.50
CA GLU A 226 4.43 0.46 -6.50
C GLU A 226 3.91 0.69 -5.06
N ALA A 227 4.37 -0.13 -4.08
CA ALA A 227 3.90 -0.02 -2.70
C ALA A 227 4.44 1.22 -2.01
N GLU A 228 3.53 1.93 -1.37
CA GLU A 228 3.82 3.04 -0.47
C GLU A 228 4.41 2.53 0.85
N PRO A 229 5.44 3.20 1.39
CA PRO A 229 6.06 2.76 2.62
C PRO A 229 5.11 2.79 3.83
N MET A 230 5.23 1.77 4.68
CA MET A 230 4.54 1.68 5.96
C MET A 230 5.42 0.96 6.98
N ILE A 231 5.10 1.08 8.24
CA ILE A 231 5.83 0.46 9.34
C ILE A 231 4.88 -0.29 10.27
N ILE A 232 5.37 -1.38 10.84
CA ILE A 232 4.70 -2.14 11.88
C ILE A 232 5.62 -2.18 13.09
N GLY A 233 5.12 -1.72 14.24
CA GLY A 233 5.84 -1.68 15.50
C GLY A 233 4.98 -1.08 16.60
N SER A 234 5.28 -1.38 17.86
CA SER A 234 4.47 -0.96 19.02
C SER A 234 4.42 0.55 19.23
N ASN A 235 5.40 1.29 18.68
CA ASN A 235 5.47 2.76 18.80
C ASN A 235 4.86 3.48 17.60
N PHE A 236 4.09 2.78 16.76
CA PHE A 236 3.45 3.31 15.55
C PHE A 236 1.96 2.99 15.54
N LEU A 237 1.21 3.71 14.72
CA LEU A 237 -0.22 3.47 14.56
C LEU A 237 -0.51 2.03 14.14
N VAL A 238 -1.59 1.46 14.65
CA VAL A 238 -2.08 0.13 14.25
C VAL A 238 -2.40 0.13 12.77
N LYS A 239 -2.02 -0.95 12.10
CA LYS A 239 -2.25 -1.16 10.67
C LYS A 239 -3.35 -2.19 10.45
N VAL A 240 -4.29 -1.87 9.56
CA VAL A 240 -5.40 -2.75 9.18
C VAL A 240 -4.95 -3.70 8.08
N ASN A 241 -5.05 -5.01 8.33
CA ASN A 241 -4.83 -6.03 7.32
C ASN A 241 -6.16 -6.51 6.75
N SER A 242 -6.27 -6.56 5.43
CA SER A 242 -7.44 -7.09 4.73
C SER A 242 -7.10 -8.39 4.01
N ASN A 243 -8.02 -9.35 4.07
CA ASN A 243 -7.87 -10.64 3.40
C ASN A 243 -8.67 -10.66 2.10
N ILE A 244 -8.02 -11.10 1.03
CA ILE A 244 -8.60 -11.39 -0.27
C ILE A 244 -8.11 -12.75 -0.75
N GLY A 245 -8.64 -13.24 -1.84
CA GLY A 245 -8.16 -14.48 -2.45
C GLY A 245 -9.24 -15.18 -3.26
N ASN A 246 -8.84 -15.79 -4.37
CA ASN A 246 -9.71 -16.63 -5.17
C ASN A 246 -9.71 -18.09 -4.69
N SER A 247 -10.72 -18.82 -5.07
CA SER A 247 -10.82 -20.27 -4.87
C SER A 247 -11.05 -21.00 -6.18
N ALA A 248 -11.08 -22.33 -6.12
CA ALA A 248 -11.35 -23.16 -7.30
C ALA A 248 -12.76 -22.90 -7.92
N VAL A 249 -13.68 -22.37 -7.15
CA VAL A 249 -15.10 -22.21 -7.53
C VAL A 249 -15.54 -20.74 -7.64
N THR A 250 -14.79 -19.81 -7.07
CA THR A 250 -15.18 -18.39 -7.03
C THR A 250 -14.01 -17.46 -7.33
N SER A 251 -14.35 -16.30 -7.88
CA SER A 251 -13.53 -15.15 -8.13
C SER A 251 -12.51 -15.31 -9.25
N SER A 252 -12.47 -14.31 -10.08
CA SER A 252 -11.50 -14.16 -11.18
C SER A 252 -10.34 -13.25 -10.75
N ILE A 253 -9.29 -13.19 -11.55
CA ILE A 253 -8.16 -12.26 -11.33
C ILE A 253 -8.65 -10.81 -11.25
N GLY A 254 -9.55 -10.40 -12.16
CA GLY A 254 -10.09 -9.04 -12.15
C GLY A 254 -10.90 -8.72 -10.88
N GLU A 255 -11.71 -9.68 -10.39
CA GLU A 255 -12.44 -9.53 -9.14
C GLU A 255 -11.51 -9.44 -7.93
N GLU A 256 -10.37 -10.14 -7.94
CA GLU A 256 -9.36 -10.01 -6.87
C GLU A 256 -8.69 -8.63 -6.89
N VAL A 257 -8.36 -8.10 -8.07
CA VAL A 257 -7.83 -6.73 -8.21
C VAL A 257 -8.86 -5.71 -7.73
N GLU A 258 -10.12 -5.87 -8.09
CA GLU A 258 -11.21 -4.99 -7.63
C GLU A 258 -11.34 -5.01 -6.09
N LYS A 259 -11.35 -6.20 -5.48
CA LYS A 259 -11.37 -6.34 -4.02
C LYS A 259 -10.15 -5.68 -3.35
N ALA A 260 -8.97 -5.82 -3.96
CA ALA A 260 -7.76 -5.18 -3.48
C ALA A 260 -7.86 -3.66 -3.51
N VAL A 261 -8.37 -3.09 -4.60
CA VAL A 261 -8.60 -1.63 -4.73
C VAL A 261 -9.59 -1.13 -3.68
N TRP A 262 -10.72 -1.82 -3.51
CA TRP A 262 -11.71 -1.45 -2.49
C TRP A 262 -11.14 -1.55 -1.08
N SER A 263 -10.34 -2.58 -0.79
CA SER A 263 -9.67 -2.71 0.50
C SER A 263 -8.78 -1.50 0.80
N CYS A 264 -7.94 -1.09 -0.15
CA CYS A 264 -7.11 0.10 0.00
C CYS A 264 -7.95 1.37 0.17
N ARG A 265 -9.03 1.52 -0.59
CA ARG A 265 -9.94 2.67 -0.49
C ARG A 265 -10.62 2.78 0.87
N TRP A 266 -10.90 1.65 1.51
CA TRP A 266 -11.54 1.59 2.84
C TRP A 266 -10.56 1.55 4.02
N GLY A 267 -9.30 1.86 3.80
CA GLY A 267 -8.33 2.03 4.87
C GLY A 267 -7.48 0.80 5.16
N GLY A 268 -7.45 -0.19 4.27
CA GLY A 268 -6.53 -1.33 4.38
C GLY A 268 -5.08 -0.88 4.18
N ASP A 269 -4.24 -1.08 5.19
CA ASP A 269 -2.81 -0.75 5.16
C ASP A 269 -1.97 -1.87 4.57
N THR A 270 -2.47 -3.10 4.62
CA THR A 270 -1.86 -4.31 4.06
C THR A 270 -2.93 -5.23 3.47
N LEU A 271 -2.52 -6.06 2.53
CA LEU A 271 -3.34 -7.12 1.97
C LEU A 271 -2.72 -8.48 2.24
N MET A 272 -3.57 -9.46 2.55
CA MET A 272 -3.21 -10.87 2.56
C MET A 272 -3.90 -11.56 1.39
N ASP A 273 -3.12 -12.01 0.40
CA ASP A 273 -3.61 -12.83 -0.71
C ASP A 273 -3.65 -14.30 -0.29
N LEU A 274 -4.85 -14.80 -0.06
CA LEU A 274 -5.14 -16.17 0.36
C LEU A 274 -5.63 -17.04 -0.81
N SER A 275 -5.24 -16.71 -2.03
CA SER A 275 -5.68 -17.44 -3.24
C SER A 275 -5.26 -18.90 -3.21
N THR A 276 -6.24 -19.79 -3.45
CA THR A 276 -6.07 -21.26 -3.56
C THR A 276 -6.56 -21.83 -4.89
N GLY A 277 -7.11 -20.98 -5.76
CA GLY A 277 -7.66 -21.39 -7.05
C GLY A 277 -6.62 -21.65 -8.14
N ALA A 278 -7.06 -21.72 -9.36
CA ALA A 278 -6.16 -21.81 -10.50
C ALA A 278 -5.40 -20.48 -10.71
N ASN A 279 -4.18 -20.58 -11.26
CA ASN A 279 -3.37 -19.40 -11.63
C ASN A 279 -2.99 -18.49 -10.45
N ILE A 280 -2.69 -19.06 -9.27
CA ILE A 280 -2.33 -18.32 -8.04
C ILE A 280 -1.23 -17.29 -8.29
N HIS A 281 -0.14 -17.68 -8.96
CA HIS A 281 0.99 -16.77 -9.23
C HIS A 281 0.60 -15.59 -10.12
N GLN A 282 -0.24 -15.85 -11.12
CA GLN A 282 -0.74 -14.81 -12.01
C GLN A 282 -1.67 -13.85 -11.25
N THR A 283 -2.59 -14.39 -10.45
CA THR A 283 -3.48 -13.61 -9.59
C THR A 283 -2.69 -12.70 -8.66
N ARG A 284 -1.68 -13.26 -8.00
CA ARG A 284 -0.79 -12.52 -7.08
C ARG A 284 -0.01 -11.43 -7.77
N GLU A 285 0.53 -11.69 -8.97
CA GLU A 285 1.26 -10.66 -9.73
C GLU A 285 0.34 -9.50 -10.12
N TRP A 286 -0.89 -9.78 -10.53
CA TRP A 286 -1.89 -8.74 -10.80
C TRP A 286 -2.23 -7.92 -9.55
N ILE A 287 -2.42 -8.57 -8.40
CA ILE A 287 -2.67 -7.89 -7.12
C ILE A 287 -1.49 -6.99 -6.77
N ILE A 288 -0.26 -7.52 -6.78
CA ILE A 288 0.94 -6.77 -6.42
C ILE A 288 1.14 -5.55 -7.32
N ARG A 289 0.95 -5.69 -8.64
CA ARG A 289 1.13 -4.55 -9.58
C ARG A 289 0.06 -3.47 -9.43
N ASN A 290 -1.08 -3.79 -8.84
CA ASN A 290 -2.23 -2.91 -8.74
C ASN A 290 -2.58 -2.48 -7.31
N THR A 291 -1.68 -2.69 -6.34
CA THR A 291 -1.89 -2.26 -4.96
C THR A 291 -0.77 -1.36 -4.46
N PRO A 292 -1.12 -0.23 -3.81
CA PRO A 292 -0.15 0.66 -3.21
C PRO A 292 0.30 0.21 -1.81
N VAL A 293 -0.19 -0.93 -1.32
CA VAL A 293 0.10 -1.45 0.03
C VAL A 293 0.87 -2.76 -0.04
N PRO A 294 1.64 -3.13 1.00
CA PRO A 294 2.31 -4.41 1.07
C PRO A 294 1.35 -5.59 0.98
N VAL A 295 1.75 -6.62 0.23
CA VAL A 295 0.97 -7.84 0.03
C VAL A 295 1.68 -9.01 0.70
N GLY A 296 1.00 -9.67 1.63
CA GLY A 296 1.41 -10.92 2.24
C GLY A 296 0.71 -12.13 1.63
N THR A 297 1.18 -13.32 1.95
CA THR A 297 0.55 -14.58 1.57
C THR A 297 0.85 -15.67 2.59
N VAL A 298 0.05 -16.74 2.58
CA VAL A 298 0.29 -17.92 3.41
C VAL A 298 1.13 -18.91 2.61
N PRO A 299 2.28 -19.34 3.13
CA PRO A 299 3.16 -20.27 2.42
C PRO A 299 2.66 -21.72 2.43
N ILE A 300 1.82 -22.06 3.42
CA ILE A 300 1.31 -23.42 3.65
C ILE A 300 -0.14 -23.32 4.13
N TYR A 301 -0.98 -24.16 3.58
CA TYR A 301 -2.36 -24.40 4.03
C TYR A 301 -2.45 -25.79 4.66
#